data_fd68456195aacb09104bfef0e3928cbd
#
_entry.id   fd68456195aacb09104bfef0e3928cbd
#
_cell.length_a   1.000
_cell.length_b   1.000
_cell.length_c   1.000
_cell.angle_alpha   90.00
_cell.angle_beta   90.00
_cell.angle_gamma   90.00
#
_symmetry.space_group_name_H-M   'P 1'
#
loop_
_entity.id
_entity.type
_entity.pdbx_description
1 polymer ?
#
loop_
_entity_poly.entity_id
_entity_poly.type
_entity_poly.pdbx_seq_one_letter_code
_entity_poly.pdbx_strand_id
1 'polypeptide(L)'
;MDLSEAAAKPPPPPPCKFVTDFDARTNWPRCKDAINNVSPKLTVIVAGLFQLLNLNTSSTDPHFRFSALDIMSCTYPLQDGCKAGGFPVDAWKFIQKKGVVTGTDYYQNNGCRPYPYEPNKKASFKTRCSEGLLKKPKCTNSKWPTPYEKDKHYASSHTRWSGPKVKISDIQAEIKRNGPINANFFLSSDLLQRGRTDEPYIGNIKCTLFKPSNHVLEIVGWGRKICGKNVVPYWICKNSFGASWGNGGFFNVRMGYNDNCLENDGINFGLPIL
;
A
#
# COMPACT_ATOMS: atom_id res chain seq x y z
N MET A 1 -67.88 0.25 14.32
CA MET A 1 -66.94 -0.76 13.79
C MET A 1 -65.85 -0.04 13.11
N ASP A 2 -64.73 0.12 13.82
CA ASP A 2 -63.58 0.83 13.34
C ASP A 2 -62.52 -0.22 12.96
N LEU A 3 -62.40 -0.50 11.68
CA LEU A 3 -61.38 -1.41 11.12
C LEU A 3 -60.21 -0.57 10.67
N SER A 4 -59.34 -0.17 11.59
CA SER A 4 -58.04 0.35 11.26
C SER A 4 -57.20 -0.80 10.72
N GLU A 5 -57.16 -0.97 9.40
CA GLU A 5 -56.18 -1.80 8.72
C GLU A 5 -54.77 -1.24 9.03
N ALA A 6 -54.10 -1.92 9.95
CA ALA A 6 -52.70 -1.68 10.18
C ALA A 6 -51.91 -2.01 8.88
N ALA A 7 -51.54 -1.00 8.11
CA ALA A 7 -50.70 -1.16 6.92
C ALA A 7 -49.43 -1.93 7.30
N ALA A 8 -49.28 -3.12 6.75
CA ALA A 8 -48.09 -3.95 6.99
C ALA A 8 -46.83 -3.15 6.65
N LYS A 9 -45.90 -3.08 7.59
CA LYS A 9 -44.58 -2.45 7.35
C LYS A 9 -43.97 -3.05 6.08
N PRO A 10 -43.48 -2.22 5.15
CA PRO A 10 -42.80 -2.74 3.96
C PRO A 10 -41.65 -3.68 4.38
N PRO A 11 -41.43 -4.76 3.64
CA PRO A 11 -40.33 -5.68 3.95
C PRO A 11 -39.00 -4.94 3.97
N PRO A 12 -38.07 -5.31 4.84
CA PRO A 12 -36.77 -4.69 4.90
C PRO A 12 -36.09 -4.80 3.52
N PRO A 13 -35.35 -3.75 3.10
CA PRO A 13 -34.67 -3.79 1.82
C PRO A 13 -33.70 -4.98 1.78
N PRO A 14 -33.49 -5.59 0.60
CA PRO A 14 -32.58 -6.72 0.47
C PRO A 14 -31.17 -6.32 0.88
N PRO A 15 -30.40 -7.23 1.48
CA PRO A 15 -29.03 -6.95 1.91
C PRO A 15 -28.18 -6.53 0.72
N CYS A 16 -27.25 -5.58 0.95
CA CYS A 16 -26.32 -5.14 -0.09
C CYS A 16 -25.35 -6.28 -0.47
N LYS A 17 -24.98 -6.34 -1.76
CA LYS A 17 -24.00 -7.28 -2.28
C LYS A 17 -22.69 -6.54 -2.58
N PHE A 18 -21.55 -7.18 -2.27
CA PHE A 18 -20.23 -6.72 -2.65
C PHE A 18 -19.72 -7.58 -3.82
N VAL A 19 -19.40 -6.95 -4.93
CA VAL A 19 -18.91 -7.60 -6.15
C VAL A 19 -17.50 -7.10 -6.42
N THR A 20 -16.55 -8.01 -6.49
CA THR A 20 -15.19 -7.69 -6.93
C THR A 20 -15.14 -7.76 -8.45
N ASP A 21 -14.80 -6.64 -9.09
CA ASP A 21 -14.67 -6.56 -10.56
C ASP A 21 -13.24 -6.93 -11.00
N PHE A 22 -12.24 -6.61 -10.18
CA PHE A 22 -10.85 -6.98 -10.39
C PHE A 22 -10.10 -7.03 -9.06
N ASP A 23 -9.25 -8.04 -8.90
CA ASP A 23 -8.35 -8.17 -7.75
C ASP A 23 -7.03 -8.78 -8.20
N ALA A 24 -5.94 -8.06 -7.99
CA ALA A 24 -4.60 -8.49 -8.33
C ALA A 24 -4.21 -9.83 -7.69
N ARG A 25 -4.74 -10.13 -6.51
CA ARG A 25 -4.47 -11.37 -5.77
C ARG A 25 -5.04 -12.62 -6.47
N THR A 26 -6.14 -12.45 -7.20
CA THR A 26 -6.76 -13.52 -7.98
C THR A 26 -6.27 -13.54 -9.41
N ASN A 27 -5.95 -12.38 -9.99
CA ASN A 27 -5.48 -12.26 -11.36
C ASN A 27 -4.04 -12.77 -11.53
N TRP A 28 -3.20 -12.60 -10.50
CA TRP A 28 -1.83 -13.14 -10.45
C TRP A 28 -1.64 -14.09 -9.28
N PRO A 29 -2.12 -15.33 -9.36
CA PRO A 29 -2.13 -16.26 -8.24
C PRO A 29 -0.72 -16.61 -7.72
N ARG A 30 0.30 -16.57 -8.59
CA ARG A 30 1.70 -16.77 -8.17
C ARG A 30 2.23 -15.65 -7.28
N CYS A 31 1.65 -14.46 -7.36
CA CYS A 31 2.03 -13.29 -6.57
C CYS A 31 1.09 -13.06 -5.37
N LYS A 32 0.08 -13.90 -5.19
CA LYS A 32 -0.96 -13.74 -4.17
C LYS A 32 -0.38 -13.52 -2.76
N ASP A 33 0.59 -14.32 -2.38
CA ASP A 33 1.17 -14.26 -1.04
C ASP A 33 1.98 -12.96 -0.83
N ALA A 34 2.69 -12.50 -1.86
CA ALA A 34 3.38 -11.22 -1.82
C ALA A 34 2.39 -10.05 -1.70
N ILE A 35 1.29 -10.07 -2.46
CA ILE A 35 0.25 -9.04 -2.39
C ILE A 35 -0.49 -9.08 -1.04
N ASN A 36 -0.82 -10.26 -0.52
CA ASN A 36 -1.52 -10.43 0.76
C ASN A 36 -0.64 -10.10 1.98
N ASN A 37 0.66 -10.08 1.81
CA ASN A 37 1.54 -9.85 2.94
C ASN A 37 1.51 -8.39 3.37
N VAL A 38 0.80 -8.12 4.46
CA VAL A 38 0.61 -6.77 5.04
C VAL A 38 1.65 -6.55 6.12
N SER A 39 2.58 -5.65 5.87
CA SER A 39 3.59 -5.26 6.87
C SER A 39 2.98 -4.53 8.06
N PRO A 40 3.36 -4.89 9.28
CA PRO A 40 2.94 -4.16 10.47
C PRO A 40 3.70 -2.84 10.59
N LYS A 41 3.00 -1.72 10.52
CA LYS A 41 3.50 -0.35 10.77
C LYS A 41 4.88 -0.03 10.17
N LEU A 42 5.00 -0.15 8.87
CA LEU A 42 6.12 0.43 8.15
C LEU A 42 5.76 1.82 7.65
N THR A 43 6.73 2.72 7.76
CA THR A 43 6.65 4.08 7.25
C THR A 43 6.15 4.10 5.80
N VAL A 44 5.43 5.13 5.46
CA VAL A 44 4.77 5.46 4.18
C VAL A 44 5.54 5.07 2.89
N ILE A 45 6.87 4.98 2.96
CA ILE A 45 7.75 4.67 1.81
C ILE A 45 7.67 3.21 1.38
N VAL A 46 7.32 2.30 2.28
CA VAL A 46 7.45 0.86 2.05
C VAL A 46 6.29 0.26 1.26
N ALA A 47 5.11 0.87 1.31
CA ALA A 47 3.97 0.40 0.50
C ALA A 47 4.29 0.40 -1.00
N GLY A 48 5.14 1.34 -1.48
CA GLY A 48 5.56 1.44 -2.89
C GLY A 48 6.43 0.31 -3.40
N LEU A 49 7.09 -0.42 -2.52
CA LEU A 49 7.99 -1.51 -2.90
C LEU A 49 7.29 -2.79 -3.28
N PHE A 50 6.09 -3.01 -2.78
CA PHE A 50 5.37 -4.26 -3.01
C PHE A 50 4.96 -4.46 -4.46
N GLN A 51 4.87 -3.40 -5.25
CA GLN A 51 4.53 -3.48 -6.66
C GLN A 51 5.63 -4.12 -7.52
N LEU A 52 6.89 -3.82 -7.23
CA LEU A 52 8.03 -4.41 -7.95
C LEU A 52 8.13 -5.93 -7.77
N LEU A 53 7.69 -6.43 -6.64
CA LEU A 53 7.80 -7.83 -6.29
C LEU A 53 6.88 -8.75 -7.07
N ASN A 54 5.75 -8.21 -7.52
CA ASN A 54 4.64 -9.06 -7.93
C ASN A 54 4.72 -9.53 -9.37
N LEU A 55 5.56 -8.92 -10.19
CA LEU A 55 5.50 -9.17 -11.64
C LEU A 55 6.57 -10.09 -12.18
N ASN A 56 7.72 -10.26 -11.52
CA ASN A 56 8.83 -10.91 -12.19
C ASN A 56 9.88 -11.60 -11.33
N THR A 57 9.59 -12.00 -10.12
CA THR A 57 10.51 -12.91 -9.46
C THR A 57 10.20 -14.35 -9.91
N SER A 58 11.09 -14.95 -10.66
CA SER A 58 11.22 -16.40 -10.77
C SER A 58 11.57 -17.05 -9.42
N SER A 59 11.61 -16.24 -8.35
CA SER A 59 11.75 -16.70 -6.98
C SER A 59 10.51 -17.46 -6.56
N THR A 60 10.67 -18.72 -6.30
CA THR A 60 9.67 -19.57 -5.66
C THR A 60 9.51 -19.27 -4.16
N ASP A 61 10.28 -18.30 -3.62
CA ASP A 61 10.20 -17.91 -2.22
C ASP A 61 9.04 -16.96 -1.99
N PRO A 62 7.96 -17.39 -1.32
CA PRO A 62 6.80 -16.54 -1.01
C PRO A 62 7.16 -15.40 -0.05
N HIS A 63 8.33 -15.43 0.56
CA HIS A 63 8.82 -14.41 1.50
C HIS A 63 9.79 -13.43 0.87
N PHE A 64 10.08 -13.55 -0.42
CA PHE A 64 10.96 -12.61 -1.12
C PHE A 64 10.39 -11.19 -1.05
N ARG A 65 11.21 -10.25 -0.60
CA ARG A 65 10.83 -8.84 -0.48
C ARG A 65 12.04 -7.93 -0.64
N PHE A 66 11.75 -6.70 -1.03
CA PHE A 66 12.75 -5.64 -1.03
C PHE A 66 12.85 -4.96 0.33
N SER A 67 14.04 -4.52 0.62
CA SER A 67 14.39 -3.92 1.90
C SER A 67 13.79 -2.52 2.07
N ALA A 68 12.86 -2.41 2.99
CA ALA A 68 12.39 -1.12 3.48
C ALA A 68 13.52 -0.31 4.13
N LEU A 69 14.43 -1.00 4.84
CA LEU A 69 15.59 -0.38 5.45
C LEU A 69 16.51 0.25 4.42
N ASP A 70 16.74 -0.42 3.29
CA ASP A 70 17.61 0.07 2.23
C ASP A 70 17.08 1.37 1.63
N ILE A 71 15.80 1.42 1.29
CA ILE A 71 15.17 2.64 0.78
C ILE A 71 15.20 3.75 1.83
N MET A 72 14.78 3.47 3.05
CA MET A 72 14.71 4.49 4.10
C MET A 72 16.08 5.08 4.39
N SER A 73 17.13 4.25 4.42
CA SER A 73 18.47 4.69 4.81
C SER A 73 19.27 5.31 3.68
N CYS A 74 18.95 4.99 2.42
CA CYS A 74 19.76 5.40 1.27
C CYS A 74 19.08 6.43 0.37
N THR A 75 17.77 6.65 0.51
CA THR A 75 17.03 7.65 -0.27
C THR A 75 17.09 9.04 0.37
N TYR A 76 17.06 9.09 1.70
CA TYR A 76 17.01 10.35 2.46
C TYR A 76 18.16 10.46 3.45
N PRO A 77 18.56 11.70 3.82
CA PRO A 77 19.38 11.91 5.00
C PRO A 77 18.75 11.21 6.20
N LEU A 78 19.54 10.46 6.94
CA LEU A 78 19.11 9.53 8.00
C LEU A 78 18.09 10.07 8.99
N GLN A 79 18.19 11.34 9.31
CA GLN A 79 17.31 11.97 10.30
C GLN A 79 15.92 12.27 9.73
N ASP A 80 15.82 12.54 8.45
CA ASP A 80 14.57 12.97 7.82
C ASP A 80 13.70 11.78 7.44
N GLY A 81 14.26 10.71 6.92
CA GLY A 81 13.52 9.49 6.57
C GLY A 81 12.84 8.82 7.77
N CYS A 82 13.49 8.86 8.94
CA CYS A 82 12.91 8.30 10.18
C CYS A 82 11.92 9.23 10.88
N LYS A 83 12.02 10.54 10.68
CA LYS A 83 11.15 11.53 11.32
C LYS A 83 9.99 11.97 10.45
N ALA A 84 10.27 12.25 9.20
CA ALA A 84 9.33 12.86 8.27
C ALA A 84 8.75 11.86 7.25
N GLY A 85 9.30 10.64 7.18
CA GLY A 85 8.96 9.69 6.13
C GLY A 85 9.60 10.08 4.80
N GLY A 86 8.91 9.82 3.69
CA GLY A 86 9.41 10.14 2.35
C GLY A 86 8.31 10.01 1.29
N PHE A 87 8.64 10.42 0.08
CA PHE A 87 7.70 10.38 -1.03
C PHE A 87 7.90 9.11 -1.87
N PRO A 88 6.83 8.43 -2.31
CA PRO A 88 6.92 7.24 -3.17
C PRO A 88 7.75 7.47 -4.43
N VAL A 89 7.62 8.64 -5.05
CA VAL A 89 8.38 9.00 -6.24
C VAL A 89 9.89 8.97 -6.02
N ASP A 90 10.37 9.35 -4.84
CA ASP A 90 11.81 9.33 -4.54
C ASP A 90 12.30 7.92 -4.27
N ALA A 91 11.49 7.08 -3.64
CA ALA A 91 11.76 5.65 -3.52
C ALA A 91 11.88 4.98 -4.90
N TRP A 92 10.97 5.26 -5.82
CA TRP A 92 11.03 4.76 -7.19
C TRP A 92 12.27 5.25 -7.95
N LYS A 93 12.62 6.54 -7.83
CA LYS A 93 13.86 7.09 -8.40
C LYS A 93 15.11 6.41 -7.85
N PHE A 94 15.12 6.13 -6.53
CA PHE A 94 16.21 5.41 -5.91
C PHE A 94 16.33 3.99 -6.48
N ILE A 95 15.21 3.24 -6.55
CA ILE A 95 15.20 1.89 -7.12
C ILE A 95 15.69 1.90 -8.57
N GLN A 96 15.25 2.86 -9.37
CA GLN A 96 15.67 2.98 -10.76
C GLN A 96 17.17 3.28 -10.90
N LYS A 97 17.71 4.19 -10.10
CA LYS A 97 19.07 4.69 -10.24
C LYS A 97 20.12 3.90 -9.47
N LYS A 98 19.78 3.39 -8.31
CA LYS A 98 20.72 2.77 -7.36
C LYS A 98 20.43 1.29 -7.09
N GLY A 99 19.24 0.83 -7.44
CA GLY A 99 18.76 -0.48 -7.07
C GLY A 99 18.40 -0.60 -5.59
N VAL A 100 17.61 -1.60 -5.26
CA VAL A 100 17.21 -1.96 -3.90
C VAL A 100 17.56 -3.40 -3.62
N VAL A 101 18.06 -3.68 -2.44
CA VAL A 101 18.41 -5.05 -2.03
C VAL A 101 17.21 -5.76 -1.40
N THR A 102 17.33 -7.08 -1.22
CA THR A 102 16.34 -7.89 -0.51
C THR A 102 16.31 -7.58 0.98
N GLY A 103 15.16 -7.80 1.62
CA GLY A 103 15.00 -7.66 3.06
C GLY A 103 13.55 -7.85 3.48
N THR A 104 13.35 -8.57 4.58
CA THR A 104 12.03 -8.90 5.12
C THR A 104 11.65 -7.99 6.28
N ASP A 105 10.46 -8.19 6.82
CA ASP A 105 10.03 -7.56 8.06
C ASP A 105 10.84 -8.07 9.27
N TYR A 106 10.72 -7.36 10.39
CA TYR A 106 11.47 -7.63 11.62
C TYR A 106 11.44 -9.08 12.09
N TYR A 107 10.28 -9.72 12.09
CA TYR A 107 10.12 -11.08 12.60
C TYR A 107 10.69 -12.18 11.70
N GLN A 108 10.88 -11.90 10.42
CA GLN A 108 11.39 -12.89 9.47
C GLN A 108 12.92 -12.88 9.37
N ASN A 109 13.53 -11.73 9.58
CA ASN A 109 14.99 -11.49 9.58
C ASN A 109 15.72 -12.17 8.41
N ASN A 110 15.17 -12.10 7.19
CA ASN A 110 15.71 -12.69 5.98
C ASN A 110 16.04 -11.61 4.92
N GLY A 111 16.88 -11.96 3.93
CA GLY A 111 17.38 -11.02 2.93
C GLY A 111 18.65 -10.30 3.37
N CYS A 112 19.18 -9.45 2.49
CA CYS A 112 20.40 -8.67 2.70
C CYS A 112 20.26 -7.63 3.81
N ARG A 113 19.16 -6.87 3.82
CA ARG A 113 18.88 -5.81 4.80
C ARG A 113 17.46 -5.95 5.38
N PRO A 114 17.21 -6.95 6.27
CA PRO A 114 15.94 -7.06 6.96
C PRO A 114 15.66 -5.84 7.83
N TYR A 115 14.38 -5.55 8.06
CA TYR A 115 13.97 -4.42 8.88
C TYR A 115 14.31 -4.66 10.36
N PRO A 116 15.12 -3.80 11.00
CA PRO A 116 15.69 -4.10 12.32
C PRO A 116 14.81 -3.71 13.50
N TYR A 117 13.65 -3.09 13.26
CA TYR A 117 12.84 -2.52 14.34
C TYR A 117 11.55 -3.29 14.55
N GLU A 118 11.31 -3.66 15.80
CA GLU A 118 10.09 -4.35 16.18
C GLU A 118 8.85 -3.43 16.03
N PRO A 119 7.81 -3.91 15.35
CA PRO A 119 6.55 -3.16 15.24
C PRO A 119 5.92 -2.95 16.64
N ASN A 120 5.24 -1.82 16.82
CA ASN A 120 4.45 -1.51 18.02
C ASN A 120 5.20 -1.28 19.34
N LYS A 121 6.52 -1.46 19.41
CA LYS A 121 7.25 -0.99 20.61
C LYS A 121 7.27 0.54 20.66
N LYS A 122 6.86 1.10 21.80
CA LYS A 122 7.02 2.52 22.16
C LYS A 122 8.51 2.83 22.39
N ALA A 123 9.32 2.75 21.34
CA ALA A 123 10.67 3.28 21.44
C ALA A 123 10.68 4.69 20.88
N SER A 124 11.38 5.60 21.55
CA SER A 124 11.55 6.95 21.05
C SER A 124 12.18 6.89 19.64
N PHE A 125 11.71 7.70 18.71
CA PHE A 125 12.29 7.79 17.36
C PHE A 125 13.81 8.04 17.39
N LYS A 126 14.33 8.64 18.44
CA LYS A 126 15.76 8.91 18.65
C LYS A 126 16.61 7.65 18.78
N THR A 127 16.07 6.55 19.28
CA THR A 127 16.81 5.29 19.48
C THR A 127 16.64 4.32 18.32
N ARG A 128 15.68 4.53 17.42
CA ARG A 128 15.37 3.60 16.31
C ARG A 128 16.18 3.83 15.05
N CYS A 129 16.66 5.04 14.81
CA CYS A 129 17.52 5.36 13.68
C CYS A 129 18.96 5.56 14.16
N SER A 130 19.59 4.50 14.68
CA SER A 130 21.00 4.60 15.04
C SER A 130 21.83 4.73 13.75
N GLU A 131 22.66 5.75 13.70
CA GLU A 131 23.49 6.09 12.53
C GLU A 131 24.36 4.93 12.02
N GLY A 132 24.82 4.06 12.91
CA GLY A 132 25.72 2.96 12.56
C GLY A 132 25.10 1.88 11.65
N LEU A 133 23.81 1.56 11.81
CA LEU A 133 23.11 0.56 11.00
C LEU A 133 22.72 1.08 9.62
N LEU A 134 22.54 2.39 9.48
CA LEU A 134 21.89 2.99 8.33
C LEU A 134 22.88 3.56 7.30
N LYS A 135 24.07 4.01 7.73
CA LYS A 135 25.01 4.74 6.87
C LYS A 135 25.78 3.90 5.84
N LYS A 136 25.84 2.58 5.99
CA LYS A 136 26.70 1.77 5.11
C LYS A 136 25.86 0.97 4.10
N PRO A 137 26.10 1.13 2.79
CA PRO A 137 25.48 0.29 1.75
C PRO A 137 26.09 -1.12 1.79
N LYS A 138 25.70 -1.92 2.76
CA LYS A 138 26.09 -3.32 2.95
C LYS A 138 24.96 -4.13 3.56
N CYS A 139 24.98 -5.44 3.37
CA CYS A 139 24.06 -6.33 4.04
C CYS A 139 24.22 -6.21 5.57
N THR A 140 23.11 -6.09 6.28
CA THR A 140 23.07 -6.12 7.74
C THR A 140 22.88 -7.55 8.28
N ASN A 141 22.37 -8.44 7.44
CA ASN A 141 22.29 -9.88 7.73
C ASN A 141 23.59 -10.56 7.29
N SER A 142 24.42 -10.93 8.25
CA SER A 142 25.71 -11.59 8.00
C SER A 142 25.60 -13.03 7.45
N LYS A 143 24.41 -13.64 7.55
CA LYS A 143 24.13 -14.97 7.00
C LYS A 143 23.60 -14.92 5.56
N TRP A 144 23.32 -13.75 5.02
CA TRP A 144 22.85 -13.61 3.65
C TRP A 144 23.99 -13.90 2.67
N PRO A 145 23.82 -14.85 1.74
CA PRO A 145 24.94 -15.32 0.93
C PRO A 145 25.33 -14.36 -0.19
N THR A 146 24.41 -13.50 -0.62
CA THR A 146 24.62 -12.60 -1.75
C THR A 146 25.20 -11.26 -1.27
N PRO A 147 26.33 -10.81 -1.81
CA PRO A 147 26.88 -9.49 -1.49
C PRO A 147 25.92 -8.35 -1.85
N TYR A 148 25.95 -7.26 -1.10
CA TYR A 148 25.05 -6.12 -1.26
C TYR A 148 24.91 -5.63 -2.71
N GLU A 149 26.02 -5.44 -3.43
CA GLU A 149 25.99 -4.93 -4.81
C GLU A 149 25.42 -5.95 -5.82
N LYS A 150 25.50 -7.25 -5.51
CA LYS A 150 24.93 -8.32 -6.33
C LYS A 150 23.47 -8.64 -6.00
N ASP A 151 23.00 -8.17 -4.85
CA ASP A 151 21.63 -8.36 -4.37
C ASP A 151 20.69 -7.25 -4.85
N LYS A 152 21.18 -6.30 -5.64
CA LYS A 152 20.41 -5.16 -6.11
C LYS A 152 19.46 -5.52 -7.24
N HIS A 153 18.24 -5.02 -7.13
CA HIS A 153 17.17 -5.11 -8.11
C HIS A 153 16.78 -3.70 -8.56
N TYR A 154 16.50 -3.53 -9.83
CA TYR A 154 16.28 -2.21 -10.43
C TYR A 154 14.90 -2.08 -11.07
N ALA A 155 14.40 -0.87 -11.13
CA ALA A 155 13.28 -0.52 -11.98
C ALA A 155 13.78 0.05 -13.31
N SER A 156 13.16 -0.35 -14.41
CA SER A 156 13.43 0.20 -15.75
C SER A 156 12.84 1.60 -15.88
N SER A 157 11.70 1.84 -15.24
CA SER A 157 11.00 3.11 -15.28
C SER A 157 10.25 3.38 -13.98
N HIS A 158 9.89 4.64 -13.76
CA HIS A 158 8.91 5.04 -12.77
C HIS A 158 8.03 6.16 -13.33
N THR A 159 6.79 6.20 -12.88
CA THR A 159 5.81 7.20 -13.30
C THR A 159 5.04 7.72 -12.09
N ARG A 160 4.73 9.00 -12.12
CA ARG A 160 3.79 9.62 -11.16
C ARG A 160 2.72 10.37 -11.93
N TRP A 161 1.47 10.02 -11.67
CA TRP A 161 0.31 10.79 -12.11
C TRP A 161 -0.24 11.62 -10.96
N SER A 162 -0.59 12.86 -11.22
CA SER A 162 -1.21 13.75 -10.22
C SER A 162 -2.04 14.84 -10.88
N GLY A 163 -2.96 15.42 -10.09
CA GLY A 163 -3.84 16.49 -10.51
C GLY A 163 -5.15 16.02 -11.17
N PRO A 164 -6.00 16.96 -11.57
CA PRO A 164 -7.37 16.69 -11.98
C PRO A 164 -7.52 15.93 -13.32
N LYS A 165 -6.42 15.75 -14.05
CA LYS A 165 -6.44 15.01 -15.33
C LYS A 165 -6.27 13.48 -15.13
N VAL A 166 -5.99 13.01 -13.93
CA VAL A 166 -5.89 11.56 -13.64
C VAL A 166 -7.27 10.94 -13.77
N LYS A 167 -7.40 9.92 -14.62
CA LYS A 167 -8.66 9.23 -14.84
C LYS A 167 -8.68 7.88 -14.14
N ILE A 168 -9.82 7.50 -13.60
CA ILE A 168 -10.04 6.19 -12.98
C ILE A 168 -9.72 5.07 -13.95
N SER A 169 -10.15 5.20 -15.22
CA SER A 169 -9.87 4.22 -16.27
C SER A 169 -8.37 3.98 -16.50
N ASP A 170 -7.55 5.04 -16.39
CA ASP A 170 -6.11 4.92 -16.58
C ASP A 170 -5.48 4.18 -15.39
N ILE A 171 -5.93 4.48 -14.16
CA ILE A 171 -5.52 3.75 -12.95
C ILE A 171 -5.89 2.27 -13.07
N GLN A 172 -7.12 1.96 -13.47
CA GLN A 172 -7.57 0.57 -13.65
C GLN A 172 -6.79 -0.15 -14.75
N ALA A 173 -6.51 0.53 -15.88
CA ALA A 173 -5.74 -0.03 -16.97
C ALA A 173 -4.29 -0.34 -16.54
N GLU A 174 -3.67 0.56 -15.77
CA GLU A 174 -2.33 0.35 -15.24
C GLU A 174 -2.27 -0.85 -14.30
N ILE A 175 -3.20 -0.93 -13.33
CA ILE A 175 -3.27 -2.07 -12.41
C ILE A 175 -3.48 -3.39 -13.16
N LYS A 176 -4.35 -3.42 -14.18
CA LYS A 176 -4.58 -4.62 -15.00
C LYS A 176 -3.36 -5.06 -15.78
N ARG A 177 -2.56 -4.11 -16.24
CA ARG A 177 -1.39 -4.38 -17.10
C ARG A 177 -0.17 -4.78 -16.30
N ASN A 178 0.13 -4.01 -15.24
CA ASN A 178 1.43 -4.01 -14.58
C ASN A 178 1.36 -4.35 -13.08
N GLY A 179 0.18 -4.52 -12.52
CA GLY A 179 0.00 -4.88 -11.11
C GLY A 179 -0.43 -3.72 -10.22
N PRO A 180 -0.47 -3.94 -8.91
CA PRO A 180 -0.85 -2.96 -7.92
C PRO A 180 -0.03 -1.66 -8.02
N ILE A 181 -0.63 -0.56 -7.63
CA ILE A 181 0.00 0.78 -7.67
C ILE A 181 -0.05 1.44 -6.30
N ASN A 182 0.84 2.41 -6.09
CA ASN A 182 0.81 3.24 -4.89
C ASN A 182 0.01 4.51 -5.12
N ALA A 183 -0.82 4.85 -4.16
CA ALA A 183 -1.57 6.07 -4.15
C ALA A 183 -1.30 6.86 -2.87
N ASN A 184 -1.01 8.13 -3.01
CA ASN A 184 -0.97 9.05 -1.90
C ASN A 184 -2.36 9.14 -1.27
N PHE A 185 -2.40 9.32 0.05
CA PHE A 185 -3.63 9.31 0.79
C PHE A 185 -3.55 10.24 2.00
N PHE A 186 -4.63 10.89 2.36
CA PHE A 186 -4.71 11.65 3.59
C PHE A 186 -5.34 10.78 4.69
N LEU A 187 -4.49 10.29 5.59
CA LEU A 187 -4.92 9.49 6.73
C LEU A 187 -5.64 10.37 7.76
N SER A 188 -6.87 10.01 8.07
CA SER A 188 -7.71 10.67 9.07
C SER A 188 -7.91 9.79 10.31
N SER A 189 -8.25 10.41 11.43
CA SER A 189 -8.36 9.72 12.72
C SER A 189 -9.50 8.68 12.75
N ASP A 190 -10.57 8.92 12.02
CA ASP A 190 -11.69 7.99 11.90
C ASP A 190 -11.30 6.70 11.17
N LEU A 191 -10.43 6.81 10.14
CA LEU A 191 -9.90 5.63 9.46
C LEU A 191 -9.01 4.79 10.38
N LEU A 192 -8.22 5.42 11.24
CA LEU A 192 -7.36 4.68 12.20
C LEU A 192 -8.17 3.76 13.12
N GLN A 193 -9.38 4.17 13.47
CA GLN A 193 -10.30 3.44 14.36
C GLN A 193 -11.21 2.46 13.61
N ARG A 194 -11.08 2.38 12.28
CA ARG A 194 -11.93 1.55 11.46
C ARG A 194 -11.74 0.07 11.79
N GLY A 195 -12.82 -0.57 12.18
CA GLY A 195 -12.90 -2.02 12.40
C GLY A 195 -12.97 -2.81 11.10
N ARG A 196 -13.13 -4.12 11.23
CA ARG A 196 -13.33 -5.03 10.09
C ARG A 196 -14.69 -4.78 9.45
N THR A 197 -14.70 -4.38 8.18
CA THR A 197 -15.93 -4.14 7.40
C THR A 197 -15.61 -4.09 5.91
N ASP A 198 -16.53 -4.58 5.07
CA ASP A 198 -16.47 -4.47 3.61
C ASP A 198 -17.06 -3.14 3.09
N GLU A 199 -17.69 -2.35 3.98
CA GLU A 199 -18.24 -1.05 3.60
C GLU A 199 -17.15 -0.15 3.01
N PRO A 200 -17.37 0.50 1.84
CA PRO A 200 -16.43 1.48 1.32
C PRO A 200 -16.27 2.66 2.30
N TYR A 201 -15.04 3.00 2.60
CA TYR A 201 -14.73 4.21 3.35
C TYR A 201 -15.11 5.42 2.52
N ILE A 202 -15.85 6.33 3.13
CA ILE A 202 -16.23 7.62 2.55
C ILE A 202 -15.37 8.68 3.22
N GLY A 203 -14.48 9.27 2.44
CA GLY A 203 -13.56 10.25 2.96
C GLY A 203 -14.22 11.55 3.38
N ASN A 204 -13.68 12.18 4.40
CA ASN A 204 -14.15 13.47 4.92
C ASN A 204 -13.16 14.62 4.63
N ILE A 205 -12.04 14.33 4.00
CA ILE A 205 -11.00 15.30 3.68
C ILE A 205 -11.17 15.77 2.23
N LYS A 206 -11.40 17.06 2.07
CA LYS A 206 -11.33 17.70 0.75
C LYS A 206 -9.87 17.94 0.36
N CYS A 207 -9.52 17.48 -0.83
CA CYS A 207 -8.19 17.65 -1.37
C CYS A 207 -7.95 19.07 -1.83
N THR A 208 -6.96 19.71 -1.30
CA THR A 208 -6.51 21.04 -1.71
C THR A 208 -5.02 20.99 -1.99
N LEU A 209 -4.55 21.89 -2.87
CA LEU A 209 -3.11 22.01 -3.20
C LEU A 209 -2.21 22.31 -1.99
N PHE A 210 -2.79 22.78 -0.89
CA PHE A 210 -2.07 23.20 0.31
C PHE A 210 -2.05 22.15 1.42
N LYS A 211 -2.70 21.00 1.22
CA LYS A 211 -2.74 19.93 2.24
C LYS A 211 -2.13 18.66 1.66
N PRO A 212 -0.81 18.46 1.82
CA PRO A 212 -0.14 17.28 1.30
C PRO A 212 -0.65 16.03 2.00
N SER A 213 -0.71 14.92 1.26
CA SER A 213 -0.97 13.60 1.83
C SER A 213 0.11 13.25 2.86
N ASN A 214 -0.31 12.53 3.89
CA ASN A 214 0.55 12.09 5.00
C ASN A 214 0.68 10.56 5.08
N HIS A 215 0.13 9.87 4.10
CA HIS A 215 0.10 8.41 4.03
C HIS A 215 0.13 7.91 2.59
N VAL A 216 0.42 6.63 2.42
CA VAL A 216 0.40 5.95 1.12
C VAL A 216 -0.32 4.61 1.27
N LEU A 217 -1.16 4.30 0.31
CA LEU A 217 -1.85 3.03 0.17
C LEU A 217 -1.38 2.32 -1.10
N GLU A 218 -1.59 1.02 -1.15
CA GLU A 218 -1.46 0.22 -2.36
C GLU A 218 -2.86 -0.12 -2.87
N ILE A 219 -3.20 0.30 -4.10
CA ILE A 219 -4.45 -0.10 -4.75
C ILE A 219 -4.21 -1.42 -5.45
N VAL A 220 -4.91 -2.46 -5.01
CA VAL A 220 -4.75 -3.82 -5.55
C VAL A 220 -5.92 -4.26 -6.44
N GLY A 221 -7.03 -3.51 -6.43
CA GLY A 221 -8.21 -3.87 -7.21
C GLY A 221 -9.37 -2.91 -7.00
N TRP A 222 -10.53 -3.32 -7.46
CA TRP A 222 -11.77 -2.56 -7.32
C TRP A 222 -13.00 -3.46 -7.42
N GLY A 223 -14.13 -2.90 -7.00
CA GLY A 223 -15.42 -3.57 -7.03
C GLY A 223 -16.57 -2.60 -6.86
N ARG A 224 -17.74 -3.16 -6.59
CA ARG A 224 -19.00 -2.43 -6.43
C ARG A 224 -19.83 -2.99 -5.27
N LYS A 225 -20.32 -2.09 -4.42
CA LYS A 225 -21.38 -2.37 -3.48
C LYS A 225 -22.72 -2.09 -4.15
N ILE A 226 -23.63 -3.06 -4.18
CA ILE A 226 -24.93 -2.99 -4.83
C ILE A 226 -26.02 -3.13 -3.79
N CYS A 227 -26.80 -2.07 -3.56
CA CYS A 227 -27.92 -2.01 -2.63
C CYS A 227 -29.19 -1.67 -3.42
N GLY A 228 -29.91 -2.68 -3.89
CA GLY A 228 -31.03 -2.48 -4.80
C GLY A 228 -30.58 -1.78 -6.09
N LYS A 229 -31.07 -0.56 -6.35
CA LYS A 229 -30.68 0.26 -7.51
C LYS A 229 -29.43 1.11 -7.26
N ASN A 230 -28.97 1.22 -6.02
CA ASN A 230 -27.81 2.04 -5.68
C ASN A 230 -26.53 1.23 -5.85
N VAL A 231 -25.61 1.74 -6.66
CA VAL A 231 -24.28 1.13 -6.90
C VAL A 231 -23.21 2.10 -6.44
N VAL A 232 -22.37 1.66 -5.53
CA VAL A 232 -21.20 2.41 -5.04
C VAL A 232 -19.93 1.69 -5.47
N PRO A 233 -19.19 2.21 -6.46
CA PRO A 233 -17.90 1.64 -6.83
C PRO A 233 -16.87 1.93 -5.73
N TYR A 234 -15.89 1.01 -5.58
CA TYR A 234 -14.82 1.18 -4.60
C TYR A 234 -13.49 0.59 -5.09
N TRP A 235 -12.41 1.18 -4.58
CA TRP A 235 -11.07 0.63 -4.65
C TRP A 235 -10.84 -0.38 -3.52
N ILE A 236 -10.12 -1.46 -3.80
CA ILE A 236 -9.58 -2.36 -2.79
C ILE A 236 -8.16 -1.89 -2.48
N CYS A 237 -7.97 -1.39 -1.26
CA CYS A 237 -6.72 -0.80 -0.82
C CYS A 237 -6.05 -1.66 0.25
N LYS A 238 -4.75 -1.86 0.10
CA LYS A 238 -3.89 -2.45 1.10
C LYS A 238 -3.25 -1.35 1.94
N ASN A 239 -3.33 -1.50 3.26
CA ASN A 239 -2.70 -0.60 4.22
C ASN A 239 -1.42 -1.21 4.79
N SER A 240 -0.68 -0.42 5.58
CA SER A 240 0.56 -0.82 6.26
C SER A 240 0.43 -0.84 7.78
N PHE A 241 -0.75 -1.23 8.30
CA PHE A 241 -1.02 -1.30 9.74
C PHE A 241 -1.03 -2.73 10.30
N GLY A 242 -0.55 -3.69 9.52
CA GLY A 242 -0.56 -5.11 9.86
C GLY A 242 -1.88 -5.79 9.53
N ALA A 243 -1.86 -7.11 9.50
CA ALA A 243 -3.02 -7.95 9.13
C ALA A 243 -4.15 -7.95 10.18
N SER A 244 -3.90 -7.45 11.38
CA SER A 244 -4.93 -7.31 12.42
C SER A 244 -5.85 -6.11 12.23
N TRP A 245 -5.45 -5.14 11.39
CA TRP A 245 -6.25 -3.96 11.07
C TRP A 245 -7.13 -4.21 9.85
N GLY A 246 -8.34 -3.64 9.83
CA GLY A 246 -9.29 -3.79 8.73
C GLY A 246 -9.59 -5.25 8.37
N ASN A 247 -9.80 -5.55 7.11
CA ASN A 247 -10.00 -6.90 6.59
C ASN A 247 -8.66 -7.56 6.24
N GLY A 248 -7.92 -8.05 7.23
CA GLY A 248 -6.60 -8.64 6.98
C GLY A 248 -5.55 -7.63 6.49
N GLY A 249 -5.69 -6.35 6.86
CA GLY A 249 -4.83 -5.25 6.42
C GLY A 249 -5.34 -4.52 5.18
N PHE A 250 -6.52 -4.94 4.66
CA PHE A 250 -7.17 -4.30 3.52
C PHE A 250 -8.43 -3.56 3.95
N PHE A 251 -8.86 -2.64 3.10
CA PHE A 251 -10.14 -1.94 3.24
C PHE A 251 -10.58 -1.37 1.89
N ASN A 252 -11.86 -1.07 1.78
CA ASN A 252 -12.43 -0.47 0.58
C ASN A 252 -12.51 1.05 0.74
N VAL A 253 -12.23 1.80 -0.35
CA VAL A 253 -12.38 3.27 -0.43
C VAL A 253 -13.31 3.59 -1.58
N ARG A 254 -14.30 4.44 -1.37
CA ARG A 254 -15.24 4.84 -2.42
C ARG A 254 -14.47 5.40 -3.63
N MET A 255 -14.81 4.91 -4.83
CA MET A 255 -14.17 5.29 -6.09
C MET A 255 -14.94 6.42 -6.78
N GLY A 256 -14.22 7.33 -7.42
CA GLY A 256 -14.78 8.40 -8.26
C GLY A 256 -15.07 9.69 -7.53
N TYR A 257 -14.71 9.79 -6.27
CA TYR A 257 -14.93 10.97 -5.44
C TYR A 257 -13.64 11.59 -4.91
N ASN A 258 -12.51 11.00 -5.24
CA ASN A 258 -11.20 11.41 -4.73
C ASN A 258 -11.14 11.51 -3.20
N ASP A 259 -11.79 10.56 -2.53
CA ASP A 259 -11.85 10.52 -1.07
C ASP A 259 -10.44 10.50 -0.47
N ASN A 260 -10.19 11.41 0.45
CA ASN A 260 -8.89 11.61 1.11
C ASN A 260 -7.71 11.68 0.12
N CYS A 261 -7.94 12.26 -1.06
CA CYS A 261 -6.95 12.50 -2.11
C CYS A 261 -6.40 11.27 -2.84
N LEU A 262 -7.04 10.10 -2.70
CA LEU A 262 -6.54 8.83 -3.20
C LEU A 262 -6.29 8.82 -4.71
N GLU A 263 -7.11 9.51 -5.49
CA GLU A 263 -7.15 9.35 -6.94
C GLU A 263 -6.29 10.35 -7.71
N ASN A 264 -5.92 11.47 -7.12
CA ASN A 264 -5.24 12.55 -7.85
C ASN A 264 -4.10 13.27 -7.14
N ASP A 265 -3.76 12.91 -5.90
CA ASP A 265 -2.62 13.56 -5.20
C ASP A 265 -1.28 12.92 -5.55
N GLY A 266 -1.27 11.71 -6.06
CA GLY A 266 -0.06 11.02 -6.53
C GLY A 266 -0.25 9.53 -6.64
N ILE A 267 -0.49 9.09 -7.86
CA ILE A 267 -0.45 7.68 -8.25
C ILE A 267 0.98 7.39 -8.71
N ASN A 268 1.64 6.44 -8.07
CA ASN A 268 3.03 6.12 -8.32
C ASN A 268 3.19 4.64 -8.67
N PHE A 269 3.95 4.35 -9.70
CA PHE A 269 4.25 3.00 -10.15
C PHE A 269 5.56 2.95 -10.92
N GLY A 270 6.09 1.75 -11.11
CA GLY A 270 7.30 1.50 -11.88
C GLY A 270 7.32 0.10 -12.45
N LEU A 271 8.18 -0.13 -13.42
CA LEU A 271 8.38 -1.43 -14.03
C LEU A 271 9.74 -1.99 -13.58
N PRO A 272 9.82 -3.26 -13.16
CA PRO A 272 11.09 -3.90 -12.83
C PRO A 272 11.93 -4.14 -14.09
N ILE A 273 13.25 -4.24 -13.90
CA ILE A 273 14.14 -4.89 -14.86
C ILE A 273 14.08 -6.39 -14.54
N LEU A 274 13.81 -7.19 -15.59
CA LEU A 274 13.75 -8.64 -15.52
C LEU A 274 15.14 -9.26 -15.63
#